data_a7f5889733bdc39788c443f03a1d90b6
#
_entry.id   a7f5889733bdc39788c443f03a1d90b6
#
_cell.length_a   1.000
_cell.length_b   1.000
_cell.length_c   1.000
_cell.angle_alpha   90.00
_cell.angle_beta   90.00
_cell.angle_gamma   90.00
#
_symmetry.space_group_name_H-M   'P 1'
#
loop_
_entity.id
_entity.type
_entity.pdbx_description
1 polymer ?
#
loop_
_entity_poly.entity_id
_entity_poly.type
_entity_poly.pdbx_seq_one_letter_code
_entity_poly.pdbx_strand_id
1 'polypeptide(L)'
;MKSVLAAPGDYIYFKSQVPLHKIPIGTKQWRYYDFGPKVVPPLICLPGTAGTADVYYKQIMSLSMKGYRVISVDIPCVWNHQEWIQSFEKFLDAIDVHHIHLYGTSLGGFLAQLFAQHRPRRVKSLILSNTFLETRTFAAAMPWAPIVGWAPSFLLKRYVLTGIRDGPYEPFIADSVDLVVSQVETLSRDDLASRLTMTVDNAAVKPLLLSDSFITIMDTNDYSSIPQELKDQLSERYPGARQAYLKTGGDFPFLSRSDEVNLHLQLHLKRVGLEVHPELMQSIPKDGTGGSHSKENDKKDRDDKPKDNGGNPVSNSEESQSSPWAPESSEFHGLDYQLLSNAEIHHKNSIVLTHSAMLMNQHTAATFILLNRLGSYLLSLCFPFVWVQCTFLLIMLGNSDNLCK
;
A
#
# COMPACT_ATOMS: atom_id res chain seq x y z
N MET A 1 30.54 -3.81 -6.90
CA MET A 1 30.02 -4.88 -6.04
C MET A 1 28.56 -4.54 -5.75
N LYS A 2 27.60 -5.27 -6.32
CA LYS A 2 26.20 -5.14 -5.91
C LYS A 2 26.09 -5.82 -4.54
N SER A 3 25.89 -5.05 -3.48
CA SER A 3 25.48 -5.61 -2.21
C SER A 3 24.12 -6.29 -2.44
N VAL A 4 24.07 -7.60 -2.32
CA VAL A 4 22.81 -8.33 -2.24
C VAL A 4 22.23 -7.91 -0.90
N LEU A 5 21.29 -6.96 -0.93
CA LEU A 5 20.53 -6.55 0.25
C LEU A 5 19.83 -7.79 0.78
N ALA A 6 20.22 -8.26 1.94
CA ALA A 6 19.53 -9.37 2.60
C ALA A 6 18.12 -8.90 2.97
N ALA A 7 17.12 -9.71 2.62
CA ALA A 7 15.74 -9.42 3.01
C ALA A 7 15.62 -9.36 4.54
N PRO A 8 14.80 -8.45 5.11
CA PRO A 8 14.57 -8.39 6.55
C PRO A 8 14.12 -9.75 7.12
N GLY A 9 14.61 -10.11 8.31
CA GLY A 9 14.31 -11.40 8.93
C GLY A 9 12.81 -11.64 9.16
N ASP A 10 12.06 -10.59 9.49
CA ASP A 10 10.60 -10.62 9.64
C ASP A 10 9.87 -10.89 8.30
N TYR A 11 10.41 -10.38 7.19
CA TYR A 11 9.89 -10.67 5.85
C TYR A 11 10.15 -12.13 5.44
N ILE A 12 11.33 -12.67 5.76
CA ILE A 12 11.64 -14.09 5.51
C ILE A 12 10.67 -14.98 6.31
N TYR A 13 10.45 -14.64 7.59
CA TYR A 13 9.49 -15.34 8.43
C TYR A 13 8.07 -15.28 7.84
N PHE A 14 7.60 -14.10 7.43
CA PHE A 14 6.32 -13.96 6.74
C PHE A 14 6.20 -14.90 5.54
N LYS A 15 7.19 -14.93 4.67
CA LYS A 15 7.19 -15.81 3.48
C LYS A 15 7.12 -17.30 3.81
N SER A 16 7.59 -17.70 4.99
CA SER A 16 7.49 -19.09 5.45
C SER A 16 6.13 -19.45 6.04
N GLN A 17 5.36 -18.46 6.53
CA GLN A 17 4.09 -18.66 7.21
C GLN A 17 2.87 -18.44 6.32
N VAL A 18 2.95 -17.52 5.36
CA VAL A 18 1.80 -17.09 4.56
C VAL A 18 2.04 -17.42 3.08
N PRO A 19 1.25 -18.35 2.51
CA PRO A 19 1.42 -18.73 1.10
C PRO A 19 0.95 -17.62 0.17
N LEU A 20 1.69 -17.41 -0.94
CA LEU A 20 1.27 -16.58 -2.04
C LEU A 20 0.29 -17.36 -2.93
N HIS A 21 -0.95 -16.91 -2.99
CA HIS A 21 -1.97 -17.48 -3.86
C HIS A 21 -1.92 -16.86 -5.25
N LYS A 22 -2.29 -17.67 -6.24
CA LYS A 22 -2.41 -17.25 -7.64
C LYS A 22 -3.73 -17.75 -8.19
N ILE A 23 -4.54 -16.85 -8.75
CA ILE A 23 -5.83 -17.21 -9.34
C ILE A 23 -5.98 -16.56 -10.73
N PRO A 24 -6.35 -17.31 -11.76
CA PRO A 24 -6.65 -16.76 -13.08
C PRO A 24 -8.03 -16.10 -13.08
N ILE A 25 -8.12 -14.85 -13.50
CA ILE A 25 -9.36 -14.12 -13.72
C ILE A 25 -9.41 -13.64 -15.17
N GLY A 26 -10.13 -14.37 -16.01
CA GLY A 26 -10.07 -14.18 -17.45
C GLY A 26 -8.65 -14.44 -17.97
N THR A 27 -8.06 -13.45 -18.64
CA THR A 27 -6.68 -13.51 -19.15
C THR A 27 -5.64 -13.03 -18.14
N LYS A 28 -6.07 -12.55 -16.94
CA LYS A 28 -5.19 -11.96 -15.94
C LYS A 28 -4.91 -12.95 -14.83
N GLN A 29 -3.68 -12.93 -14.31
CA GLN A 29 -3.33 -13.70 -13.13
C GLN A 29 -3.23 -12.76 -11.93
N TRP A 30 -4.11 -12.96 -10.95
CA TRP A 30 -4.05 -12.25 -9.67
C TRP A 30 -3.13 -13.01 -8.72
N ARG A 31 -2.24 -12.27 -8.05
CA ARG A 31 -1.37 -12.76 -6.98
C ARG A 31 -1.78 -12.05 -5.70
N TYR A 32 -1.96 -12.80 -4.63
CA TYR A 32 -2.44 -12.23 -3.37
C TYR A 32 -2.05 -13.10 -2.18
N TYR A 33 -1.99 -12.46 -1.03
CA TYR A 33 -1.96 -13.11 0.27
C TYR A 33 -3.32 -12.94 0.93
N ASP A 34 -3.79 -13.96 1.64
CA ASP A 34 -5.06 -13.95 2.36
C ASP A 34 -4.88 -14.67 3.69
N PHE A 35 -4.83 -13.93 4.77
CA PHE A 35 -4.55 -14.46 6.09
C PHE A 35 -5.52 -13.88 7.13
N GLY A 36 -5.94 -14.74 8.09
CA GLY A 36 -6.90 -14.42 9.13
C GLY A 36 -8.25 -15.15 8.98
N PRO A 37 -9.19 -14.94 9.91
CA PRO A 37 -10.48 -15.63 9.94
C PRO A 37 -11.36 -15.31 8.73
N LYS A 38 -11.78 -16.33 7.98
CA LYS A 38 -12.56 -16.17 6.74
C LYS A 38 -13.96 -15.61 6.95
N VAL A 39 -14.51 -15.73 8.15
CA VAL A 39 -15.84 -15.21 8.52
C VAL A 39 -15.88 -13.69 8.68
N VAL A 40 -14.72 -13.05 8.81
CA VAL A 40 -14.60 -11.60 8.98
C VAL A 40 -14.45 -10.94 7.61
N PRO A 41 -15.22 -9.86 7.30
CA PRO A 41 -14.97 -9.07 6.10
C PRO A 41 -13.52 -8.58 6.05
N PRO A 42 -12.80 -8.82 4.93
CA PRO A 42 -11.38 -8.53 4.87
C PRO A 42 -11.06 -7.05 4.75
N LEU A 43 -9.91 -6.67 5.31
CA LEU A 43 -9.17 -5.49 4.90
C LEU A 43 -8.33 -5.86 3.68
N ILE A 44 -8.63 -5.26 2.52
CA ILE A 44 -7.84 -5.46 1.31
C ILE A 44 -6.85 -4.31 1.14
N CYS A 45 -5.57 -4.64 1.01
CA CYS A 45 -4.48 -3.70 0.84
C CYS A 45 -4.10 -3.60 -0.65
N LEU A 46 -4.15 -2.39 -1.20
CA LEU A 46 -3.85 -2.06 -2.60
C LEU A 46 -2.56 -1.24 -2.67
N PRO A 47 -1.50 -1.76 -3.30
CA PRO A 47 -0.21 -1.08 -3.36
C PRO A 47 -0.21 0.07 -4.38
N GLY A 48 0.77 0.97 -4.23
CA GLY A 48 1.11 1.97 -5.23
C GLY A 48 1.83 1.35 -6.45
N THR A 49 2.24 2.20 -7.38
CA THR A 49 2.85 1.82 -8.66
C THR A 49 4.07 0.90 -8.47
N ALA A 50 4.90 1.18 -7.47
CA ALA A 50 6.13 0.43 -7.18
C ALA A 50 5.90 -0.82 -6.31
N GLY A 51 4.73 -0.97 -5.68
CA GLY A 51 4.47 -2.02 -4.70
C GLY A 51 3.98 -3.32 -5.31
N THR A 52 4.22 -4.42 -4.61
CA THR A 52 3.60 -5.74 -4.85
C THR A 52 2.74 -6.12 -3.63
N ALA A 53 2.07 -7.27 -3.69
CA ALA A 53 1.35 -7.80 -2.52
C ALA A 53 2.24 -8.00 -1.30
N ASP A 54 3.53 -8.18 -1.50
CA ASP A 54 4.52 -8.42 -0.45
C ASP A 54 4.74 -7.21 0.48
N VAL A 55 4.53 -5.98 0.00
CA VAL A 55 4.87 -4.78 0.77
C VAL A 55 4.01 -4.59 2.03
N TYR A 56 2.85 -5.25 2.11
CA TYR A 56 1.97 -5.19 3.28
C TYR A 56 2.16 -6.34 4.28
N TYR A 57 3.29 -7.04 4.22
CA TYR A 57 3.54 -8.20 5.08
C TYR A 57 3.44 -7.89 6.58
N LYS A 58 3.85 -6.69 7.02
CA LYS A 58 3.74 -6.25 8.41
C LYS A 58 2.27 -6.07 8.84
N GLN A 59 1.42 -5.57 7.94
CA GLN A 59 -0.03 -5.46 8.17
C GLN A 59 -0.67 -6.84 8.28
N ILE A 60 -0.34 -7.74 7.36
CA ILE A 60 -0.84 -9.12 7.37
C ILE A 60 -0.49 -9.77 8.71
N MET A 61 0.78 -9.79 9.09
CA MET A 61 1.22 -10.47 10.31
C MET A 61 0.61 -9.85 11.57
N SER A 62 0.65 -8.53 11.71
CA SER A 62 0.19 -7.84 12.91
C SER A 62 -1.33 -7.88 13.09
N LEU A 63 -2.09 -7.60 12.03
CA LEU A 63 -3.55 -7.50 12.16
C LEU A 63 -4.21 -8.87 12.22
N SER A 64 -3.70 -9.86 11.49
CA SER A 64 -4.30 -11.20 11.51
C SER A 64 -4.16 -11.86 12.89
N MET A 65 -3.04 -11.65 13.58
CA MET A 65 -2.88 -12.12 14.97
C MET A 65 -3.89 -11.50 15.95
N LYS A 66 -4.52 -10.38 15.58
CA LYS A 66 -5.57 -9.71 16.36
C LYS A 66 -6.98 -10.08 15.90
N GLY A 67 -7.13 -11.07 15.03
CA GLY A 67 -8.41 -11.59 14.57
C GLY A 67 -9.00 -10.87 13.36
N TYR A 68 -8.24 -10.01 12.67
CA TYR A 68 -8.64 -9.43 11.39
C TYR A 68 -8.27 -10.34 10.22
N ARG A 69 -9.08 -10.34 9.17
CA ARG A 69 -8.70 -10.93 7.88
C ARG A 69 -8.06 -9.86 7.01
N VAL A 70 -6.84 -10.10 6.56
CA VAL A 70 -6.10 -9.18 5.69
C VAL A 70 -5.78 -9.85 4.37
N ILE A 71 -6.13 -9.17 3.27
CA ILE A 71 -5.81 -9.61 1.92
C ILE A 71 -4.93 -8.54 1.28
N SER A 72 -3.71 -8.90 0.91
CA SER A 72 -2.85 -8.02 0.12
C SER A 72 -2.79 -8.51 -1.31
N VAL A 73 -3.00 -7.64 -2.29
CA VAL A 73 -3.09 -8.01 -3.70
C VAL A 73 -2.05 -7.30 -4.56
N ASP A 74 -1.57 -7.97 -5.60
CA ASP A 74 -0.86 -7.32 -6.69
C ASP A 74 -1.84 -6.62 -7.63
N ILE A 75 -1.41 -5.51 -8.21
CA ILE A 75 -2.12 -4.92 -9.35
C ILE A 75 -1.74 -5.76 -10.58
N PRO A 76 -2.70 -6.48 -11.21
CA PRO A 76 -2.42 -7.26 -12.40
C PRO A 76 -2.11 -6.37 -13.60
N CYS A 77 -1.54 -6.94 -14.65
CA CYS A 77 -1.29 -6.21 -15.90
C CYS A 77 -2.61 -5.87 -16.60
N VAL A 78 -3.14 -4.68 -16.32
CA VAL A 78 -4.33 -4.07 -16.91
C VAL A 78 -4.01 -2.67 -17.40
N TRP A 79 -4.62 -2.24 -18.52
CA TRP A 79 -4.18 -1.04 -19.24
C TRP A 79 -5.07 0.18 -19.05
N ASN A 80 -6.20 0.03 -18.35
CA ASN A 80 -7.08 1.12 -18.02
C ASN A 80 -7.86 0.84 -16.72
N HIS A 81 -8.39 1.90 -16.12
CA HIS A 81 -9.10 1.84 -14.85
C HIS A 81 -10.37 0.97 -14.90
N GLN A 82 -11.11 1.01 -16.02
CA GLN A 82 -12.34 0.25 -16.17
C GLN A 82 -12.06 -1.27 -16.23
N GLU A 83 -11.01 -1.68 -16.93
CA GLU A 83 -10.54 -3.06 -16.95
C GLU A 83 -10.14 -3.52 -15.55
N TRP A 84 -9.43 -2.66 -14.79
CA TRP A 84 -9.05 -2.96 -13.42
C TRP A 84 -10.28 -3.16 -12.52
N ILE A 85 -11.26 -2.24 -12.55
CA ILE A 85 -12.49 -2.33 -11.75
C ILE A 85 -13.24 -3.63 -12.01
N GLN A 86 -13.42 -4.00 -13.27
CA GLN A 86 -14.11 -5.23 -13.66
C GLN A 86 -13.33 -6.48 -13.24
N SER A 87 -12.01 -6.47 -13.40
CA SER A 87 -11.15 -7.57 -13.03
C SER A 87 -11.10 -7.76 -11.51
N PHE A 88 -11.05 -6.64 -10.75
CA PHE A 88 -11.07 -6.69 -9.29
C PHE A 88 -12.40 -7.19 -8.74
N GLU A 89 -13.53 -6.80 -9.32
CA GLU A 89 -14.85 -7.34 -8.95
C GLU A 89 -14.89 -8.86 -9.14
N LYS A 90 -14.47 -9.35 -10.32
CA LYS A 90 -14.41 -10.79 -10.60
C LYS A 90 -13.42 -11.53 -9.69
N PHE A 91 -12.32 -10.88 -9.31
CA PHE A 91 -11.39 -11.44 -8.33
C PHE A 91 -12.07 -11.62 -6.97
N LEU A 92 -12.80 -10.61 -6.48
CA LEU A 92 -13.54 -10.71 -5.22
C LEU A 92 -14.59 -11.83 -5.26
N ASP A 93 -15.30 -11.96 -6.37
CA ASP A 93 -16.29 -13.03 -6.55
C ASP A 93 -15.62 -14.42 -6.55
N ALA A 94 -14.46 -14.54 -7.19
CA ALA A 94 -13.72 -15.80 -7.27
C ALA A 94 -13.13 -16.27 -5.93
N ILE A 95 -12.90 -15.35 -4.97
CA ILE A 95 -12.46 -15.67 -3.60
C ILE A 95 -13.60 -15.62 -2.57
N ASP A 96 -14.85 -15.56 -3.05
CA ASP A 96 -16.07 -15.51 -2.23
C ASP A 96 -16.08 -14.38 -1.20
N VAL A 97 -15.76 -13.15 -1.64
CA VAL A 97 -15.71 -11.95 -0.80
C VAL A 97 -16.70 -10.92 -1.32
N HIS A 98 -17.79 -10.67 -0.56
CA HIS A 98 -18.85 -9.75 -0.98
C HIS A 98 -18.70 -8.33 -0.46
N HIS A 99 -18.20 -8.16 0.76
CA HIS A 99 -18.01 -6.86 1.41
C HIS A 99 -16.57 -6.70 1.87
N ILE A 100 -16.01 -5.52 1.65
CA ILE A 100 -14.59 -5.25 1.88
C ILE A 100 -14.37 -3.91 2.57
N HIS A 101 -13.29 -3.82 3.33
CA HIS A 101 -12.63 -2.59 3.73
C HIS A 101 -11.40 -2.42 2.84
N LEU A 102 -11.14 -1.23 2.32
CA LEU A 102 -10.00 -0.99 1.43
C LEU A 102 -8.97 -0.09 2.10
N TYR A 103 -7.72 -0.51 2.08
CA TYR A 103 -6.56 0.30 2.40
C TYR A 103 -5.72 0.46 1.14
N GLY A 104 -5.61 1.67 0.63
CA GLY A 104 -4.87 1.96 -0.59
C GLY A 104 -3.83 3.05 -0.42
N THR A 105 -2.67 2.86 -1.04
CA THR A 105 -1.57 3.83 -1.03
C THR A 105 -1.25 4.30 -2.45
N SER A 106 -1.01 5.60 -2.66
CA SER A 106 -0.69 6.18 -3.97
C SER A 106 -1.70 5.73 -5.05
N LEU A 107 -1.27 5.09 -6.14
CA LEU A 107 -2.13 4.51 -7.17
C LEU A 107 -3.20 3.56 -6.58
N GLY A 108 -2.83 2.72 -5.61
CA GLY A 108 -3.77 1.81 -4.95
C GLY A 108 -4.89 2.54 -4.20
N GLY A 109 -4.60 3.71 -3.61
CA GLY A 109 -5.60 4.57 -2.99
C GLY A 109 -6.54 5.22 -4.01
N PHE A 110 -6.03 5.62 -5.16
CA PHE A 110 -6.84 6.10 -6.27
C PHE A 110 -7.77 4.99 -6.82
N LEU A 111 -7.24 3.79 -7.04
CA LEU A 111 -8.01 2.63 -7.49
C LEU A 111 -9.07 2.21 -6.47
N ALA A 112 -8.78 2.28 -5.17
CA ALA A 112 -9.75 2.02 -4.10
C ALA A 112 -10.96 2.97 -4.18
N GLN A 113 -10.71 4.25 -4.40
CA GLN A 113 -11.76 5.26 -4.56
C GLN A 113 -12.58 5.03 -5.84
N LEU A 114 -11.94 4.73 -6.97
CA LEU A 114 -12.64 4.38 -8.21
C LEU A 114 -13.51 3.14 -8.04
N PHE A 115 -13.02 2.12 -7.34
CA PHE A 115 -13.82 0.94 -7.06
C PHE A 115 -15.02 1.25 -6.17
N ALA A 116 -14.85 2.04 -5.12
CA ALA A 116 -15.94 2.48 -4.25
C ALA A 116 -16.99 3.32 -5.02
N GLN A 117 -16.55 4.14 -5.98
CA GLN A 117 -17.44 4.92 -6.85
C GLN A 117 -18.31 4.01 -7.74
N HIS A 118 -17.73 2.96 -8.33
CA HIS A 118 -18.41 2.11 -9.29
C HIS A 118 -19.14 0.93 -8.64
N ARG A 119 -18.72 0.51 -7.43
CA ARG A 119 -19.24 -0.63 -6.68
C ARG A 119 -19.52 -0.26 -5.22
N PRO A 120 -20.35 0.76 -4.96
CA PRO A 120 -20.56 1.31 -3.61
C PRO A 120 -21.10 0.28 -2.62
N ARG A 121 -21.86 -0.71 -3.09
CA ARG A 121 -22.42 -1.76 -2.21
C ARG A 121 -21.37 -2.76 -1.73
N ARG A 122 -20.23 -2.86 -2.41
CA ARG A 122 -19.14 -3.78 -2.05
C ARG A 122 -18.21 -3.20 -0.99
N VAL A 123 -18.06 -1.87 -0.94
CA VAL A 123 -17.07 -1.18 -0.09
C VAL A 123 -17.75 -0.66 1.18
N LYS A 124 -17.30 -1.14 2.33
CA LYS A 124 -17.78 -0.74 3.65
C LYS A 124 -17.03 0.48 4.20
N SER A 125 -15.75 0.60 3.92
CA SER A 125 -14.95 1.75 4.33
C SER A 125 -13.66 1.88 3.52
N LEU A 126 -13.04 3.07 3.58
CA LEU A 126 -11.80 3.40 2.89
C LEU A 126 -10.75 3.92 3.88
N ILE A 127 -9.52 3.47 3.72
CA ILE A 127 -8.34 4.08 4.32
C ILE A 127 -7.42 4.47 3.16
N LEU A 128 -7.11 5.75 3.06
CA LEU A 128 -6.39 6.36 1.95
C LEU A 128 -5.08 6.94 2.49
N SER A 129 -3.95 6.54 1.93
CA SER A 129 -2.64 6.99 2.41
C SER A 129 -1.80 7.51 1.25
N ASN A 130 -1.27 8.74 1.40
CA ASN A 130 -0.42 9.38 0.38
C ASN A 130 -0.98 9.15 -1.03
N THR A 131 -2.22 9.58 -1.28
CA THR A 131 -2.93 9.32 -2.54
C THR A 131 -3.57 10.59 -3.11
N PHE A 132 -4.34 10.46 -4.16
CA PHE A 132 -4.87 11.57 -4.95
C PHE A 132 -6.27 11.27 -5.47
N LEU A 133 -6.94 12.31 -6.00
CA LEU A 133 -8.29 12.24 -6.59
C LEU A 133 -8.27 12.16 -8.12
N GLU A 134 -7.20 12.61 -8.75
CA GLU A 134 -7.12 12.68 -10.21
C GLU A 134 -5.69 12.44 -10.72
N THR A 135 -5.59 11.97 -11.95
CA THR A 135 -4.31 11.61 -12.58
C THR A 135 -3.73 12.72 -13.46
N ARG A 136 -4.44 13.85 -13.63
CA ARG A 136 -4.03 14.93 -14.54
C ARG A 136 -2.63 15.47 -14.28
N THR A 137 -2.28 15.67 -13.00
CA THR A 137 -0.96 16.18 -12.60
C THR A 137 0.15 15.25 -13.03
N PHE A 138 -0.05 13.92 -12.87
CA PHE A 138 0.93 12.93 -13.30
C PHE A 138 1.03 12.82 -14.82
N ALA A 139 -0.10 12.94 -15.53
CA ALA A 139 -0.11 12.98 -16.99
C ALA A 139 0.68 14.18 -17.53
N ALA A 140 0.53 15.35 -16.91
CA ALA A 140 1.29 16.54 -17.27
C ALA A 140 2.80 16.40 -16.99
N ALA A 141 3.16 15.70 -15.91
CA ALA A 141 4.56 15.43 -15.53
C ALA A 141 5.23 14.35 -16.40
N MET A 142 4.46 13.57 -17.17
CA MET A 142 4.97 12.47 -18.01
C MET A 142 4.61 12.69 -19.50
N PRO A 143 5.27 13.62 -20.21
CA PRO A 143 4.95 13.91 -21.64
C PRO A 143 5.21 12.71 -22.57
N TRP A 144 5.99 11.73 -22.15
CA TRP A 144 6.27 10.50 -22.87
C TRP A 144 5.30 9.34 -22.53
N ALA A 145 4.22 9.62 -21.79
CA ALA A 145 3.15 8.66 -21.47
C ALA A 145 2.66 7.84 -22.68
N PRO A 146 2.48 8.42 -23.89
CA PRO A 146 2.01 7.66 -25.06
C PRO A 146 2.94 6.53 -25.49
N ILE A 147 4.23 6.59 -25.14
CA ILE A 147 5.23 5.58 -25.52
C ILE A 147 5.61 4.64 -24.37
N VAL A 148 5.00 4.76 -23.20
CA VAL A 148 5.25 3.88 -22.04
C VAL A 148 5.12 2.41 -22.42
N GLY A 149 4.10 2.05 -23.20
CA GLY A 149 3.88 0.70 -23.69
C GLY A 149 5.00 0.13 -24.57
N TRP A 150 5.90 0.97 -25.11
CA TRP A 150 7.03 0.58 -25.94
C TRP A 150 8.38 0.69 -25.22
N ALA A 151 8.40 1.36 -24.06
CA ALA A 151 9.62 1.60 -23.32
C ALA A 151 10.24 0.30 -22.80
N PRO A 152 11.56 0.10 -22.89
CA PRO A 152 12.21 -1.08 -22.37
C PRO A 152 12.18 -1.10 -20.82
N SER A 153 12.21 -2.31 -20.25
CA SER A 153 12.09 -2.53 -18.80
C SER A 153 13.05 -1.69 -17.96
N PHE A 154 14.30 -1.55 -18.40
CA PHE A 154 15.32 -0.82 -17.62
C PHE A 154 15.00 0.69 -17.51
N LEU A 155 14.37 1.29 -18.54
CA LEU A 155 13.94 2.70 -18.49
C LEU A 155 12.75 2.88 -17.54
N LEU A 156 11.77 1.98 -17.61
CA LEU A 156 10.60 2.00 -16.73
C LEU A 156 11.01 1.83 -15.27
N LYS A 157 11.90 0.85 -14.97
CA LYS A 157 12.45 0.64 -13.64
C LYS A 157 13.23 1.85 -13.16
N ARG A 158 14.11 2.41 -13.99
CA ARG A 158 14.86 3.61 -13.64
C ARG A 158 13.94 4.78 -13.31
N TYR A 159 12.89 5.02 -14.10
CA TYR A 159 11.93 6.08 -13.85
C TYR A 159 11.24 5.92 -12.49
N VAL A 160 10.71 4.74 -12.20
CA VAL A 160 10.06 4.45 -10.92
C VAL A 160 11.03 4.58 -9.75
N LEU A 161 12.26 4.06 -9.89
CA LEU A 161 13.27 4.09 -8.84
C LEU A 161 13.83 5.50 -8.58
N THR A 162 13.91 6.38 -9.60
CA THR A 162 14.32 7.77 -9.42
C THR A 162 13.34 8.51 -8.51
N GLY A 163 12.03 8.33 -8.70
CA GLY A 163 11.02 8.93 -7.84
C GLY A 163 11.05 8.45 -6.39
N ILE A 164 11.63 7.26 -6.13
CA ILE A 164 11.67 6.66 -4.78
C ILE A 164 12.96 7.02 -4.02
N ARG A 165 14.10 7.16 -4.74
CA ARG A 165 15.43 7.25 -4.12
C ARG A 165 15.90 8.66 -3.76
N ASP A 166 15.24 9.68 -4.26
CA ASP A 166 15.69 11.06 -4.16
C ASP A 166 15.21 11.73 -2.85
N GLY A 167 15.76 11.34 -1.69
CA GLY A 167 15.46 12.03 -0.43
C GLY A 167 16.47 11.72 0.69
N PRO A 168 16.63 12.62 1.66
CA PRO A 168 17.38 12.35 2.89
C PRO A 168 16.51 11.47 3.80
N TYR A 169 16.72 10.16 3.78
CA TYR A 169 15.94 9.22 4.57
C TYR A 169 16.59 8.90 5.92
N GLU A 170 15.79 8.83 6.96
CA GLU A 170 16.17 8.19 8.23
C GLU A 170 16.41 6.68 7.98
N PRO A 171 17.26 6.00 8.79
CA PRO A 171 17.66 4.61 8.52
C PRO A 171 16.47 3.65 8.32
N PHE A 172 15.41 3.73 9.14
CA PHE A 172 14.24 2.86 9.01
C PHE A 172 13.39 3.14 7.76
N ILE A 173 13.46 4.37 7.20
CA ILE A 173 12.85 4.70 5.91
C ILE A 173 13.70 4.11 4.79
N ALA A 174 15.04 4.17 4.91
CA ALA A 174 15.95 3.58 3.94
C ALA A 174 15.73 2.07 3.78
N ASP A 175 15.58 1.32 4.88
CA ASP A 175 15.27 -0.12 4.85
C ASP A 175 13.97 -0.41 4.10
N SER A 176 12.97 0.45 4.30
CA SER A 176 11.67 0.34 3.62
C SER A 176 11.78 0.62 2.12
N VAL A 177 12.56 1.62 1.75
CA VAL A 177 12.89 1.96 0.36
C VAL A 177 13.64 0.79 -0.30
N ASP A 178 14.64 0.21 0.37
CA ASP A 178 15.42 -0.90 -0.15
C ASP A 178 14.54 -2.14 -0.41
N LEU A 179 13.59 -2.44 0.47
CA LEU A 179 12.64 -3.52 0.24
C LEU A 179 11.79 -3.23 -1.00
N VAL A 180 11.22 -2.02 -1.14
CA VAL A 180 10.40 -1.66 -2.30
C VAL A 180 11.23 -1.69 -3.58
N VAL A 181 12.48 -1.19 -3.55
CA VAL A 181 13.41 -1.29 -4.69
C VAL A 181 13.59 -2.74 -5.11
N SER A 182 13.79 -3.66 -4.14
CA SER A 182 13.91 -5.09 -4.44
C SER A 182 12.64 -5.65 -5.10
N GLN A 183 11.45 -5.18 -4.69
CA GLN A 183 10.18 -5.59 -5.31
C GLN A 183 10.04 -5.05 -6.75
N VAL A 184 10.40 -3.80 -7.00
CA VAL A 184 10.39 -3.21 -8.36
C VAL A 184 11.27 -4.02 -9.33
N GLU A 185 12.40 -4.54 -8.85
CA GLU A 185 13.28 -5.38 -9.66
C GLU A 185 12.63 -6.71 -10.10
N THR A 186 11.64 -7.20 -9.34
CA THR A 186 10.89 -8.42 -9.68
C THR A 186 9.75 -8.18 -10.68
N LEU A 187 9.30 -6.92 -10.85
CA LEU A 187 8.20 -6.59 -11.75
C LEU A 187 8.62 -6.76 -13.21
N SER A 188 7.71 -7.34 -13.99
CA SER A 188 7.91 -7.44 -15.43
C SER A 188 7.80 -6.06 -16.11
N ARG A 189 8.25 -5.98 -17.36
CA ARG A 189 8.07 -4.79 -18.18
C ARG A 189 6.60 -4.39 -18.28
N ASP A 190 5.73 -5.34 -18.53
CA ASP A 190 4.31 -5.10 -18.77
C ASP A 190 3.57 -4.72 -17.48
N ASP A 191 3.97 -5.28 -16.32
CA ASP A 191 3.47 -4.85 -15.02
C ASP A 191 3.78 -3.36 -14.77
N LEU A 192 5.02 -2.93 -15.01
CA LEU A 192 5.41 -1.53 -14.83
C LEU A 192 4.74 -0.61 -15.85
N ALA A 193 4.72 -1.01 -17.13
CA ALA A 193 4.12 -0.21 -18.19
C ALA A 193 2.62 -0.01 -17.95
N SER A 194 1.89 -1.06 -17.57
CA SER A 194 0.46 -0.98 -17.30
C SER A 194 0.14 -0.10 -16.09
N ARG A 195 0.91 -0.21 -14.99
CA ARG A 195 0.74 0.62 -13.79
C ARG A 195 1.05 2.09 -14.05
N LEU A 196 2.12 2.38 -14.79
CA LEU A 196 2.44 3.75 -15.21
C LEU A 196 1.37 4.31 -16.14
N THR A 197 0.85 3.50 -17.08
CA THR A 197 -0.27 3.92 -17.93
C THR A 197 -1.49 4.28 -17.09
N MET A 198 -1.88 3.48 -16.10
CA MET A 198 -2.98 3.81 -15.20
C MET A 198 -2.72 5.05 -14.33
N THR A 199 -1.47 5.35 -14.00
CA THR A 199 -1.11 6.55 -13.23
C THR A 199 -1.30 7.84 -14.05
N VAL A 200 -1.17 7.75 -15.39
CA VAL A 200 -1.25 8.92 -16.29
C VAL A 200 -2.50 8.93 -17.19
N ASP A 201 -3.26 7.84 -17.26
CA ASP A 201 -4.54 7.79 -17.94
C ASP A 201 -5.53 8.75 -17.27
N ASN A 202 -6.12 9.66 -18.07
CA ASN A 202 -6.91 10.78 -17.53
C ASN A 202 -8.19 10.28 -16.86
N ALA A 203 -8.19 10.30 -15.55
CA ALA A 203 -9.32 9.92 -14.72
C ALA A 203 -9.40 10.76 -13.45
N ALA A 204 -10.61 10.91 -12.92
CA ALA A 204 -10.89 11.61 -11.68
C ALA A 204 -12.00 10.89 -10.89
N VAL A 205 -11.86 10.86 -9.57
CA VAL A 205 -12.85 10.31 -8.65
C VAL A 205 -14.01 11.29 -8.52
N LYS A 206 -15.22 10.83 -8.81
CA LYS A 206 -16.47 11.57 -8.57
C LYS A 206 -16.89 11.43 -7.10
N PRO A 207 -17.85 12.25 -6.63
CA PRO A 207 -18.39 12.09 -5.28
C PRO A 207 -18.84 10.65 -5.00
N LEU A 208 -18.44 10.12 -3.85
CA LEU A 208 -18.77 8.76 -3.45
C LEU A 208 -20.15 8.73 -2.78
N LEU A 209 -20.83 7.58 -2.88
CA LEU A 209 -22.04 7.29 -2.09
C LEU A 209 -21.68 6.84 -0.66
N LEU A 210 -20.44 6.53 -0.41
CA LEU A 210 -19.92 6.21 0.92
C LEU A 210 -19.83 7.49 1.75
N SER A 211 -20.40 7.47 2.97
CA SER A 211 -20.26 8.62 3.89
C SER A 211 -18.78 8.82 4.28
N ASP A 212 -18.37 10.08 4.37
CA ASP A 212 -17.02 10.45 4.79
C ASP A 212 -16.66 9.90 6.17
N SER A 213 -17.64 9.68 7.05
CA SER A 213 -17.43 9.06 8.36
C SER A 213 -16.84 7.64 8.28
N PHE A 214 -16.98 6.96 7.15
CA PHE A 214 -16.36 5.66 6.85
C PHE A 214 -15.01 5.78 6.13
N ILE A 215 -14.46 6.99 6.02
CA ILE A 215 -13.17 7.25 5.39
C ILE A 215 -12.16 7.66 6.46
N THR A 216 -10.92 7.21 6.33
CA THR A 216 -9.75 7.72 7.04
C THR A 216 -8.69 8.11 6.01
N ILE A 217 -8.17 9.32 6.12
CA ILE A 217 -7.02 9.80 5.36
C ILE A 217 -5.81 9.70 6.27
N MET A 218 -4.77 9.00 5.81
CA MET A 218 -3.55 8.75 6.57
C MET A 218 -2.34 9.21 5.76
N ASP A 219 -1.85 10.38 6.06
CA ASP A 219 -0.76 11.00 5.32
C ASP A 219 0.49 11.17 6.17
N THR A 220 1.64 11.19 5.52
CA THR A 220 2.92 11.51 6.13
C THR A 220 3.22 13.00 5.97
N ASN A 221 3.81 13.61 7.03
CA ASN A 221 4.18 15.03 7.03
C ASN A 221 5.59 15.30 6.50
N ASP A 222 6.36 14.24 6.25
CA ASP A 222 7.67 14.33 5.63
C ASP A 222 7.58 14.22 4.10
N TYR A 223 8.72 14.12 3.44
CA TYR A 223 8.78 14.00 1.99
C TYR A 223 7.97 12.81 1.47
N SER A 224 7.16 13.07 0.46
CA SER A 224 6.35 12.09 -0.27
C SER A 224 6.37 12.42 -1.76
N SER A 225 6.33 11.40 -2.61
CA SER A 225 6.22 11.57 -4.07
C SER A 225 4.87 12.13 -4.51
N ILE A 226 3.86 12.11 -3.62
CA ILE A 226 2.57 12.74 -3.87
C ILE A 226 2.63 14.20 -3.44
N PRO A 227 2.44 15.17 -4.35
CA PRO A 227 2.41 16.58 -4.04
C PRO A 227 1.40 16.94 -2.95
N GLN A 228 1.77 17.91 -2.08
CA GLN A 228 0.92 18.31 -0.96
C GLN A 228 -0.43 18.83 -1.44
N GLU A 229 -0.47 19.53 -2.56
CA GLU A 229 -1.70 20.07 -3.17
C GLU A 229 -2.72 18.97 -3.48
N LEU A 230 -2.26 17.78 -3.87
CA LEU A 230 -3.16 16.63 -4.14
C LEU A 230 -3.68 16.00 -2.83
N LYS A 231 -2.89 16.00 -1.76
CA LYS A 231 -3.32 15.59 -0.42
C LYS A 231 -4.34 16.57 0.16
N ASP A 232 -4.13 17.86 -0.03
CA ASP A 232 -5.05 18.92 0.41
C ASP A 232 -6.39 18.79 -0.32
N GLN A 233 -6.41 18.58 -1.64
CA GLN A 233 -7.61 18.31 -2.42
C GLN A 233 -8.37 17.08 -1.92
N LEU A 234 -7.65 16.03 -1.49
CA LEU A 234 -8.27 14.83 -0.92
C LEU A 234 -8.99 15.15 0.40
N SER A 235 -8.34 15.94 1.26
CA SER A 235 -8.90 16.38 2.54
C SER A 235 -10.10 17.31 2.36
N GLU A 236 -10.05 18.20 1.39
CA GLU A 236 -11.18 19.07 1.02
C GLU A 236 -12.38 18.27 0.45
N ARG A 237 -12.11 17.22 -0.30
CA ARG A 237 -13.13 16.35 -0.88
C ARG A 237 -13.88 15.55 0.17
N TYR A 238 -13.22 15.13 1.24
CA TYR A 238 -13.79 14.30 2.32
C TYR A 238 -13.69 15.01 3.68
N PRO A 239 -14.42 16.13 3.89
CA PRO A 239 -14.29 16.94 5.11
C PRO A 239 -14.73 16.20 6.39
N GLY A 240 -15.60 15.19 6.27
CA GLY A 240 -16.02 14.33 7.37
C GLY A 240 -15.11 13.12 7.62
N ALA A 241 -14.06 12.94 6.84
CA ALA A 241 -13.12 11.85 7.02
C ALA A 241 -12.23 12.08 8.25
N ARG A 242 -11.85 10.98 8.92
CA ARG A 242 -10.85 11.05 9.99
C ARG A 242 -9.47 11.28 9.40
N GLN A 243 -8.79 12.31 9.91
CA GLN A 243 -7.39 12.58 9.55
C GLN A 243 -6.46 11.86 10.52
N ALA A 244 -5.43 11.19 9.98
CA ALA A 244 -4.34 10.55 10.70
C ALA A 244 -3.02 11.01 10.09
N TYR A 245 -2.27 11.84 10.81
CA TYR A 245 -1.01 12.38 10.32
C TYR A 245 0.15 11.66 10.99
N LEU A 246 0.96 10.98 10.17
CA LEU A 246 2.22 10.37 10.58
C LEU A 246 3.32 11.42 10.49
N LYS A 247 4.07 11.61 11.58
CA LYS A 247 5.12 12.64 11.63
C LYS A 247 6.18 12.42 10.55
N THR A 248 6.54 11.16 10.32
CA THR A 248 7.49 10.72 9.29
C THR A 248 7.05 9.37 8.73
N GLY A 249 7.65 8.93 7.63
CA GLY A 249 7.35 7.61 7.05
C GLY A 249 7.58 7.55 5.54
N GLY A 250 7.72 8.70 4.90
CA GLY A 250 7.92 8.81 3.46
C GLY A 250 6.75 8.25 2.65
N ASP A 251 7.05 7.68 1.51
CA ASP A 251 6.04 7.05 0.63
C ASP A 251 5.55 5.70 1.12
N PHE A 252 6.27 5.06 2.08
CA PHE A 252 5.99 3.69 2.51
C PHE A 252 5.78 3.57 4.03
N PRO A 253 4.87 4.37 4.64
CA PRO A 253 4.66 4.35 6.08
C PRO A 253 4.21 2.98 6.60
N PHE A 254 3.52 2.20 5.80
CA PHE A 254 3.12 0.82 6.12
C PHE A 254 4.31 -0.13 6.34
N LEU A 255 5.51 0.22 5.88
CA LEU A 255 6.77 -0.49 6.15
C LEU A 255 7.58 0.20 7.25
N SER A 256 7.82 1.51 7.11
CA SER A 256 8.71 2.30 7.95
C SER A 256 8.11 2.64 9.32
N ARG A 257 6.80 2.85 9.41
CA ARG A 257 6.01 3.16 10.61
C ARG A 257 4.88 2.16 10.81
N SER A 258 5.18 0.89 10.57
CA SER A 258 4.17 -0.18 10.52
C SER A 258 3.30 -0.26 11.77
N ASP A 259 3.87 -0.05 12.96
CA ASP A 259 3.12 -0.13 14.22
C ASP A 259 2.09 0.98 14.34
N GLU A 260 2.49 2.21 13.97
CA GLU A 260 1.60 3.37 13.97
C GLU A 260 0.49 3.23 12.91
N VAL A 261 0.85 2.80 11.70
CA VAL A 261 -0.11 2.47 10.64
C VAL A 261 -1.07 1.37 11.08
N ASN A 262 -0.58 0.29 11.67
CA ASN A 262 -1.41 -0.80 12.17
C ASN A 262 -2.36 -0.36 13.28
N LEU A 263 -1.93 0.57 14.15
CA LEU A 263 -2.80 1.16 15.15
C LEU A 263 -3.95 1.95 14.51
N HIS A 264 -3.63 2.81 13.54
CA HIS A 264 -4.66 3.58 12.82
C HIS A 264 -5.63 2.70 12.04
N LEU A 265 -5.14 1.63 11.40
CA LEU A 265 -5.98 0.63 10.73
C LEU A 265 -6.94 -0.04 11.71
N GLN A 266 -6.46 -0.45 12.89
CA GLN A 266 -7.32 -1.04 13.93
C GLN A 266 -8.36 -0.06 14.45
N LEU A 267 -7.97 1.19 14.73
CA LEU A 267 -8.88 2.23 15.18
C LEU A 267 -9.97 2.51 14.13
N HIS A 268 -9.61 2.51 12.84
CA HIS A 268 -10.55 2.65 11.75
C HIS A 268 -11.53 1.47 11.71
N LEU A 269 -11.03 0.24 11.68
CA LEU A 269 -11.85 -0.96 11.57
C LEU A 269 -12.83 -1.11 12.75
N LYS A 270 -12.38 -0.82 13.97
CA LYS A 270 -13.26 -0.77 15.16
C LYS A 270 -14.32 0.31 15.04
N ARG A 271 -13.96 1.51 14.58
CA ARG A 271 -14.89 2.62 14.40
C ARG A 271 -16.00 2.31 13.40
N VAL A 272 -15.69 1.59 12.34
CA VAL A 272 -16.68 1.18 11.32
C VAL A 272 -17.46 -0.09 11.69
N GLY A 273 -17.31 -0.56 12.94
CA GLY A 273 -18.09 -1.66 13.49
C GLY A 273 -17.61 -3.05 13.08
N LEU A 274 -16.33 -3.19 12.68
CA LEU A 274 -15.77 -4.51 12.40
C LEU A 274 -15.43 -5.20 13.73
N GLU A 275 -16.24 -6.18 14.10
CA GLU A 275 -16.00 -7.05 15.23
C GLU A 275 -14.95 -8.12 14.87
N VAL A 276 -14.05 -8.37 15.79
CA VAL A 276 -13.00 -9.38 15.64
C VAL A 276 -13.13 -10.48 16.70
N HIS A 277 -12.82 -11.68 16.30
CA HIS A 277 -12.89 -12.87 17.13
C HIS A 277 -11.50 -13.50 17.25
N PRO A 278 -10.64 -13.03 18.18
CA PRO A 278 -9.28 -13.56 18.34
C PRO A 278 -9.26 -15.07 18.63
N GLU A 279 -10.31 -15.59 19.25
CA GLU A 279 -10.49 -17.02 19.54
C GLU A 279 -10.52 -17.88 18.27
N LEU A 280 -10.95 -17.33 17.13
CA LEU A 280 -10.97 -18.04 15.84
C LEU A 280 -9.57 -18.27 15.26
N MET A 281 -8.56 -17.52 15.73
CA MET A 281 -7.17 -17.73 15.32
C MET A 281 -6.54 -18.97 15.95
N GLN A 282 -7.04 -19.42 17.10
CA GLN A 282 -6.54 -20.62 17.78
C GLN A 282 -6.99 -21.93 17.10
N SER A 283 -7.99 -21.84 16.22
CA SER A 283 -8.55 -22.98 15.49
C SER A 283 -7.96 -23.20 14.09
N ILE A 284 -6.98 -22.40 13.68
CA ILE A 284 -6.27 -22.64 12.42
C ILE A 284 -5.35 -23.84 12.63
N PRO A 285 -5.59 -24.99 11.95
CA PRO A 285 -4.73 -26.16 12.11
C PRO A 285 -3.31 -25.79 11.70
N LYS A 286 -2.35 -26.11 12.56
CA LYS A 286 -0.94 -26.14 12.18
C LYS A 286 -0.73 -27.40 11.33
N ASP A 287 -1.30 -27.44 10.14
CA ASP A 287 -1.05 -28.52 9.19
C ASP A 287 0.35 -28.40 8.61
N GLY A 288 1.22 -29.19 9.16
CA GLY A 288 2.59 -29.29 8.68
C GLY A 288 3.40 -30.38 9.38
N THR A 289 2.81 -31.54 9.66
CA THR A 289 3.64 -32.76 9.87
C THR A 289 2.85 -33.99 9.44
N GLY A 290 3.20 -34.52 8.29
CA GLY A 290 2.78 -35.82 7.85
C GLY A 290 3.28 -36.91 8.79
N GLY A 291 2.36 -37.77 9.24
CA GLY A 291 2.63 -38.94 10.03
C GLY A 291 1.41 -39.82 10.01
N SER A 292 1.31 -40.66 8.98
CA SER A 292 0.39 -41.79 8.91
C SER A 292 0.64 -42.77 10.04
N HIS A 293 -0.34 -43.02 10.90
CA HIS A 293 -0.50 -44.29 11.59
C HIS A 293 -1.98 -44.62 11.72
N SER A 294 -2.40 -45.50 10.84
CA SER A 294 -3.54 -46.41 11.01
C SER A 294 -3.34 -47.26 12.25
N LYS A 295 -4.32 -47.28 13.16
CA LYS A 295 -4.57 -48.47 13.98
C LYS A 295 -6.05 -48.66 14.28
N GLU A 296 -6.40 -49.91 14.10
CA GLU A 296 -7.63 -50.62 14.18
C GLU A 296 -8.42 -50.50 15.48
N ASN A 297 -9.69 -50.81 15.30
CA ASN A 297 -10.71 -51.15 16.29
C ASN A 297 -10.26 -52.18 17.32
N ASP A 298 -10.67 -52.00 18.61
CA ASP A 298 -11.24 -53.09 19.36
C ASP A 298 -12.27 -52.59 20.39
N LYS A 299 -13.45 -53.21 20.31
CA LYS A 299 -14.56 -53.13 21.26
C LYS A 299 -14.23 -53.98 22.46
N LYS A 300 -14.58 -53.51 23.66
CA LYS A 300 -15.22 -54.39 24.70
C LYS A 300 -15.87 -53.57 25.78
N ASP A 301 -17.12 -53.98 26.03
CA ASP A 301 -18.01 -53.66 27.12
C ASP A 301 -17.51 -54.07 28.49
N ARG A 302 -17.91 -53.35 29.55
CA ARG A 302 -18.70 -53.81 30.71
C ARG A 302 -18.58 -52.88 31.92
N ASP A 303 -19.75 -52.44 32.34
CA ASP A 303 -20.38 -52.33 33.65
C ASP A 303 -19.50 -52.31 34.93
N ASP A 304 -19.69 -51.31 35.81
CA ASP A 304 -20.50 -51.36 37.03
C ASP A 304 -20.25 -50.16 37.96
N LYS A 305 -21.34 -49.62 38.52
CA LYS A 305 -21.44 -48.68 39.64
C LYS A 305 -21.39 -49.46 40.97
N PRO A 306 -21.54 -48.85 42.19
CA PRO A 306 -21.20 -47.53 42.77
C PRO A 306 -20.65 -47.61 44.21
N LYS A 307 -20.42 -46.48 44.89
CA LYS A 307 -20.66 -46.09 46.30
C LYS A 307 -19.56 -45.18 46.85
N ASP A 308 -19.92 -44.02 47.22
CA ASP A 308 -20.43 -43.42 48.46
C ASP A 308 -19.39 -43.12 49.54
N ASN A 309 -19.59 -41.94 50.14
CA ASN A 309 -19.15 -41.38 51.42
C ASN A 309 -17.86 -40.55 51.37
N GLY A 310 -17.88 -39.29 51.70
CA GLY A 310 -18.57 -38.57 52.78
C GLY A 310 -17.49 -37.85 53.58
N GLY A 311 -17.70 -36.56 53.83
CA GLY A 311 -16.92 -35.92 54.87
C GLY A 311 -16.38 -34.53 54.57
N ASN A 312 -17.20 -33.53 54.66
CA ASN A 312 -16.85 -32.24 55.22
C ASN A 312 -16.71 -32.33 56.75
N PRO A 313 -16.19 -31.37 57.53
CA PRO A 313 -16.07 -29.90 57.28
C PRO A 313 -14.90 -29.20 58.05
N VAL A 314 -14.97 -27.83 58.00
CA VAL A 314 -14.60 -26.87 59.08
C VAL A 314 -13.17 -26.29 58.96
N SER A 315 -13.03 -25.04 58.63
CA SER A 315 -13.18 -23.73 59.24
C SER A 315 -11.87 -23.08 59.73
N ASN A 316 -11.90 -21.77 59.61
CA ASN A 316 -11.15 -20.73 60.35
C ASN A 316 -9.91 -20.20 59.62
N SER A 317 -9.95 -18.97 59.28
CA SER A 317 -10.06 -17.66 59.92
C SER A 317 -8.73 -16.92 59.91
N GLU A 318 -8.83 -15.65 59.50
CA GLU A 318 -8.04 -14.48 59.99
C GLU A 318 -6.60 -14.39 59.49
N GLU A 319 -6.02 -13.31 59.13
CA GLU A 319 -6.29 -11.88 59.38
C GLU A 319 -5.37 -11.03 58.49
N SER A 320 -5.92 -9.92 58.01
CA SER A 320 -5.37 -8.59 57.84
C SER A 320 -3.85 -8.34 57.87
N GLN A 321 -3.40 -7.53 56.92
CA GLN A 321 -2.67 -6.26 57.10
C GLN A 321 -2.40 -5.57 55.79
N SER A 322 -3.12 -4.51 55.52
CA SER A 322 -2.76 -3.07 55.49
C SER A 322 -1.75 -2.66 54.44
N SER A 323 -2.27 -1.80 53.54
CA SER A 323 -1.58 -0.85 52.66
C SER A 323 -0.65 0.09 53.48
N PRO A 324 0.20 0.97 52.95
CA PRO A 324 -0.14 2.00 52.00
C PRO A 324 1.00 2.38 51.02
N TRP A 325 0.68 2.98 49.91
CA TRP A 325 1.49 4.10 49.34
C TRP A 325 0.60 4.90 48.38
N ALA A 326 0.26 6.10 48.82
CA ALA A 326 -0.31 7.15 47.99
C ALA A 326 0.84 7.87 47.25
N PRO A 327 0.62 8.40 46.04
CA PRO A 327 1.59 9.30 45.44
C PRO A 327 1.31 10.74 45.86
N GLU A 328 2.37 11.40 46.26
CA GLU A 328 2.43 12.84 46.54
C GLU A 328 2.20 13.64 45.23
N SER A 329 1.37 14.64 45.37
CA SER A 329 1.20 15.76 44.46
C SER A 329 2.44 16.65 44.46
N SER A 330 3.11 16.81 43.34
CA SER A 330 4.04 17.91 43.11
C SER A 330 3.41 18.96 42.20
N GLU A 331 3.12 20.08 42.79
CA GLU A 331 2.80 21.35 42.13
C GLU A 331 3.93 21.72 41.17
N PHE A 332 3.57 22.01 39.93
CA PHE A 332 4.47 22.67 39.00
C PHE A 332 4.03 24.10 38.79
N HIS A 333 4.88 24.99 39.28
CA HIS A 333 4.81 26.44 39.09
C HIS A 333 4.74 26.82 37.62
N GLY A 334 3.82 27.72 37.31
CA GLY A 334 3.74 28.40 36.02
C GLY A 334 5.00 29.25 35.76
N LEU A 335 5.50 29.16 34.57
CA LEU A 335 6.42 30.13 34.00
C LEU A 335 5.77 30.77 32.78
N ASP A 336 5.44 32.05 32.98
CA ASP A 336 5.10 33.03 31.96
C ASP A 336 6.17 33.07 30.87
N TYR A 337 5.78 32.79 29.61
CA TYR A 337 6.52 33.26 28.45
C TYR A 337 5.68 34.30 27.72
N GLN A 338 5.91 35.55 28.08
CA GLN A 338 5.48 36.70 27.30
C GLN A 338 6.29 36.82 26.01
N LEU A 339 5.55 36.91 24.90
CA LEU A 339 5.78 37.79 23.76
C LEU A 339 7.24 38.03 23.33
N LEU A 340 7.73 37.17 22.43
CA LEU A 340 8.76 37.57 21.50
C LEU A 340 8.09 37.90 20.14
N SER A 341 8.38 39.13 19.70
CA SER A 341 7.72 39.87 18.65
C SER A 341 7.67 39.13 17.30
N ASN A 342 6.50 39.19 16.67
CA ASN A 342 6.18 38.68 15.31
C ASN A 342 7.06 39.25 14.17
N ALA A 343 7.98 40.16 14.43
CA ALA A 343 8.87 40.77 13.46
C ALA A 343 10.09 39.91 13.10
N GLU A 344 10.62 39.10 14.04
CA GLU A 344 11.79 38.21 13.74
C GLU A 344 11.39 36.94 13.03
N ILE A 345 10.16 36.44 13.20
CA ILE A 345 9.64 35.26 12.54
C ILE A 345 9.38 35.55 11.05
N HIS A 346 8.91 36.76 10.71
CA HIS A 346 8.70 37.17 9.31
C HIS A 346 10.00 37.33 8.53
N HIS A 347 11.10 37.77 9.17
CA HIS A 347 12.38 37.94 8.47
C HIS A 347 13.10 36.59 8.22
N LYS A 348 13.00 35.63 9.15
CA LYS A 348 13.57 34.30 8.96
C LYS A 348 12.79 33.46 7.93
N ASN A 349 11.47 33.57 7.90
CA ASN A 349 10.64 32.89 6.91
C ASN A 349 10.80 33.46 5.49
N SER A 350 11.08 34.77 5.36
CA SER A 350 11.36 35.39 4.06
C SER A 350 12.70 34.94 3.46
N ILE A 351 13.73 34.73 4.31
CA ILE A 351 15.06 34.27 3.84
C ILE A 351 15.01 32.76 3.47
N VAL A 352 14.24 31.96 4.21
CA VAL A 352 14.08 30.54 3.89
C VAL A 352 13.26 30.32 2.62
N LEU A 353 12.22 31.14 2.40
CA LEU A 353 11.41 31.07 1.18
C LEU A 353 12.19 31.54 -0.07
N THR A 354 13.05 32.55 0.05
CA THR A 354 13.89 32.98 -1.09
C THR A 354 15.01 31.98 -1.39
N HIS A 355 15.57 31.31 -0.38
CA HIS A 355 16.57 30.26 -0.60
C HIS A 355 15.97 28.99 -1.17
N SER A 356 14.76 28.58 -0.73
CA SER A 356 14.03 27.44 -1.32
C SER A 356 13.58 27.72 -2.75
N ALA A 357 13.08 28.93 -3.05
CA ALA A 357 12.70 29.31 -4.39
C ALA A 357 13.91 29.39 -5.35
N MET A 358 15.08 29.79 -4.85
CA MET A 358 16.31 29.82 -5.65
C MET A 358 16.88 28.42 -5.92
N LEU A 359 16.78 27.50 -4.96
CA LEU A 359 17.15 26.10 -5.15
C LEU A 359 16.16 25.35 -6.06
N MET A 360 14.86 25.61 -5.96
CA MET A 360 13.87 25.06 -6.89
C MET A 360 14.08 25.54 -8.32
N ASN A 361 14.46 26.80 -8.54
CA ASN A 361 14.75 27.32 -9.88
C ASN A 361 16.04 26.73 -10.48
N GLN A 362 17.04 26.40 -9.66
CA GLN A 362 18.27 25.76 -10.16
C GLN A 362 18.04 24.26 -10.48
N HIS A 363 17.23 23.55 -9.69
CA HIS A 363 16.87 22.17 -9.97
C HIS A 363 15.98 22.02 -11.19
N THR A 364 14.97 22.91 -11.38
CA THR A 364 14.12 22.93 -12.57
C THR A 364 14.91 23.29 -13.82
N ALA A 365 15.84 24.24 -13.74
CA ALA A 365 16.71 24.59 -14.88
C ALA A 365 17.67 23.45 -15.24
N ALA A 366 18.26 22.77 -14.25
CA ALA A 366 19.13 21.62 -14.48
C ALA A 366 18.35 20.42 -15.05
N THR A 367 17.13 20.18 -14.56
CA THR A 367 16.25 19.12 -15.08
C THR A 367 15.77 19.45 -16.51
N PHE A 368 15.48 20.71 -16.81
CA PHE A 368 15.10 21.15 -18.16
C PHE A 368 16.25 21.04 -19.16
N ILE A 369 17.49 21.34 -18.73
CA ILE A 369 18.68 21.18 -19.54
C ILE A 369 19.01 19.69 -19.77
N LEU A 370 18.82 18.85 -18.75
CA LEU A 370 19.01 17.39 -18.87
C LEU A 370 17.94 16.76 -19.78
N LEU A 371 16.68 17.18 -19.67
CA LEU A 371 15.58 16.72 -20.51
C LEU A 371 15.75 17.18 -21.96
N ASN A 372 16.23 18.40 -22.20
CA ASN A 372 16.55 18.86 -23.55
C ASN A 372 17.77 18.12 -24.16
N ARG A 373 18.79 17.79 -23.36
CA ARG A 373 19.90 16.96 -23.83
C ARG A 373 19.49 15.50 -24.06
N LEU A 374 18.65 14.91 -23.20
CA LEU A 374 18.10 13.57 -23.41
C LEU A 374 17.12 13.54 -24.60
N GLY A 375 16.29 14.57 -24.79
CA GLY A 375 15.43 14.71 -25.95
C GLY A 375 16.22 14.81 -27.25
N SER A 376 17.33 15.54 -27.26
CA SER A 376 18.25 15.64 -28.41
C SER A 376 18.98 14.32 -28.69
N TYR A 377 19.34 13.55 -27.64
CA TYR A 377 19.92 12.22 -27.80
C TYR A 377 18.92 11.18 -28.27
N LEU A 378 17.67 11.22 -27.79
CA LEU A 378 16.59 10.32 -28.24
C LEU A 378 16.17 10.63 -29.68
N LEU A 379 16.10 11.90 -30.06
CA LEU A 379 15.88 12.31 -31.46
C LEU A 379 17.04 11.86 -32.35
N SER A 380 18.29 11.97 -31.88
CA SER A 380 19.47 11.52 -32.63
C SER A 380 19.53 9.98 -32.77
N LEU A 381 18.99 9.20 -31.81
CA LEU A 381 18.92 7.74 -31.88
C LEU A 381 17.70 7.22 -32.63
N CYS A 382 16.60 7.98 -32.67
CA CYS A 382 15.37 7.59 -33.39
C CYS A 382 15.39 8.00 -34.87
N PHE A 383 16.12 9.05 -35.22
CA PHE A 383 16.19 9.52 -36.62
C PHE A 383 16.71 8.45 -37.62
N PRO A 384 17.72 7.64 -37.31
CA PRO A 384 18.12 6.56 -38.23
C PRO A 384 17.07 5.45 -38.36
N PHE A 385 16.30 5.17 -37.31
CA PHE A 385 15.31 4.09 -37.30
C PHE A 385 14.04 4.47 -38.09
N VAL A 386 13.59 5.71 -37.97
CA VAL A 386 12.47 6.27 -38.75
C VAL A 386 12.87 6.39 -40.21
N TRP A 387 14.11 6.79 -40.48
CA TRP A 387 14.59 6.89 -41.85
C TRP A 387 14.73 5.53 -42.55
N VAL A 388 15.18 4.51 -41.83
CA VAL A 388 15.25 3.12 -42.34
C VAL A 388 13.84 2.56 -42.57
N GLN A 389 12.85 2.84 -41.71
CA GLN A 389 11.47 2.39 -41.95
C GLN A 389 10.79 3.14 -43.08
N CYS A 390 11.01 4.45 -43.22
CA CYS A 390 10.47 5.22 -44.36
C CYS A 390 11.13 4.81 -45.68
N THR A 391 12.44 4.55 -45.71
CA THR A 391 13.11 4.01 -46.89
C THR A 391 12.67 2.62 -47.26
N PHE A 392 12.42 1.74 -46.24
CA PHE A 392 11.89 0.41 -46.52
C PHE A 392 10.45 0.45 -47.08
N LEU A 393 9.60 1.37 -46.57
CA LEU A 393 8.24 1.57 -47.11
C LEU A 393 8.25 2.13 -48.50
N LEU A 394 9.16 3.09 -48.80
CA LEU A 394 9.32 3.65 -50.15
C LEU A 394 9.88 2.63 -51.16
N ILE A 395 10.76 1.73 -50.74
CA ILE A 395 11.26 0.66 -51.60
C ILE A 395 10.16 -0.41 -51.84
N MET A 396 9.30 -0.70 -50.87
CA MET A 396 8.19 -1.61 -51.03
C MET A 396 7.04 -1.04 -51.89
N LEU A 397 6.81 0.28 -51.82
CA LEU A 397 5.80 0.97 -52.64
C LEU A 397 6.29 1.27 -54.05
N GLY A 398 7.61 1.43 -54.27
CA GLY A 398 8.21 1.65 -55.60
C GLY A 398 8.33 0.43 -56.52
N ASN A 399 8.11 -0.79 -55.95
CA ASN A 399 8.18 -2.05 -56.75
C ASN A 399 6.81 -2.53 -57.29
N SER A 400 5.73 -1.77 -57.10
CA SER A 400 4.39 -2.12 -57.59
C SER A 400 4.05 -1.63 -58.98
N ASP A 401 4.93 -0.83 -59.60
CA ASP A 401 4.65 -0.29 -60.96
C ASP A 401 5.19 -1.13 -62.13
N ASN A 402 5.70 -2.33 -61.88
CA ASN A 402 6.22 -3.22 -62.92
C ASN A 402 5.42 -4.54 -63.15
N LEU A 403 4.14 -4.56 -62.80
CA LEU A 403 3.24 -5.71 -63.08
C LEU A 403 1.97 -5.28 -63.85
N CYS A 404 2.12 -4.40 -64.81
CA CYS A 404 1.11 -4.22 -65.88
C CYS A 404 1.82 -3.80 -67.16
N LYS A 405 2.39 -4.79 -67.85
CA LYS A 405 2.53 -4.88 -69.31
C LYS A 405 2.56 -6.33 -69.71
#